data_fc857a37cd3828b21acac40702f0b078
#
_entry.id   fc857a37cd3828b21acac40702f0b078
#
_cell.length_a   1.000
_cell.length_b   1.000
_cell.length_c   1.000
_cell.angle_alpha   90.00
_cell.angle_beta   90.00
_cell.angle_gamma   90.00
#
_symmetry.space_group_name_H-M   'P 1'
#
loop_
_entity.id
_entity.type
_entity.pdbx_description
1 polymer ?
#
loop_
_entity_poly.entity_id
_entity_poly.type
_entity_poly.pdbx_seq_one_letter_code
_entity_poly.pdbx_strand_id
1 'polypeptide(L)'
;MPGFMKLLCVAIFCGITLSACGGGDASGDSAGSGSTTTAGTSTTSIATGTTSTGAGSTSTGTAGTSTTPSNSSSAVDAALPAEPQLPKIACTTLVANLKQTAGLLPASVDAGGANSNPDTARIQKAITSCAAGQAVRLVIGSDGQNAFLSGPLTLASGVTLWVDQGVTLFASRSPADFDKGDGNCGDAAGSGNSCNALITGRNTQNSGVVGDGAIDGRGGSVLTSGANAGKMTWWDVAMLNKSTGKNQNNPRLIQLFGGSDFTLYRIALQNAPAFHVVPSDVNGFTAWGVKLLTPTLAYSKQGYVCTAGTSPDPATPAASPSSCFTPDTTKNTDGIDPAQASNVLIAYSYFSGGDDNIAIKAHGSTASPSSAHRIVHNHFYYGHGMSIGSETDAGVNGVEIRDLTIDGHDSPNSVGIRIKSDDGRGGEVKDIRYQQICVRNVKEPMIFDPYYSSGNHTLIPDFHDITISGFHDTGSARYGGGVLTFNGYDLNGITNMLKISLDNVIFDSAPTLSNTRHNGGPTPPSNTQFTIGPGRVNFTIAPSASNNVTVATVQENSRQPVDCSQAFVPFPSSASPF
;
A
#
# COMPACT_ATOMS: atom_id res chain seq x y z
N MET A 1 52.09 35.34 39.04
CA MET A 1 51.38 35.68 37.83
C MET A 1 51.37 34.49 36.92
N PRO A 2 50.44 33.58 36.98
CA PRO A 2 50.17 32.75 35.82
C PRO A 2 48.66 32.76 35.51
N GLY A 3 48.40 32.91 34.19
CA GLY A 3 47.04 32.86 33.64
C GLY A 3 46.54 31.44 33.52
N PHE A 4 45.31 31.23 33.94
CA PHE A 4 44.54 30.01 33.74
C PHE A 4 43.93 29.98 32.33
N MET A 5 44.38 29.04 31.54
CA MET A 5 43.79 28.70 30.23
C MET A 5 42.60 27.76 30.44
N LYS A 6 41.40 28.23 30.23
CA LYS A 6 40.18 27.40 30.20
C LYS A 6 40.11 26.67 28.87
N LEU A 7 40.19 25.35 28.93
CA LEU A 7 39.93 24.44 27.81
C LEU A 7 38.41 24.37 27.56
N LEU A 8 37.97 24.84 26.41
CA LEU A 8 36.58 24.76 25.95
C LEU A 8 36.41 23.45 25.16
N CYS A 9 35.78 22.44 25.76
CA CYS A 9 35.36 21.26 25.03
C CYS A 9 34.13 21.61 24.19
N VAL A 10 34.29 21.69 22.88
CA VAL A 10 33.18 21.76 21.93
C VAL A 10 32.76 20.33 21.66
N ALA A 11 31.60 19.95 22.21
CA ALA A 11 30.92 18.73 21.84
C ALA A 11 30.23 18.98 20.48
N ILE A 12 30.75 18.36 19.43
CA ILE A 12 30.09 18.32 18.12
C ILE A 12 28.97 17.28 18.21
N PHE A 13 27.74 17.76 18.38
CA PHE A 13 26.56 16.95 18.14
C PHE A 13 26.41 16.79 16.62
N CYS A 14 26.77 15.64 16.10
CA CYS A 14 26.43 15.23 14.75
C CYS A 14 24.95 14.87 14.73
N GLY A 15 24.09 15.85 14.43
CA GLY A 15 22.67 15.65 14.21
C GLY A 15 22.46 14.97 12.86
N ILE A 16 22.24 13.66 12.86
CA ILE A 16 21.77 12.93 11.67
C ILE A 16 20.30 13.30 11.47
N THR A 17 20.04 14.25 10.60
CA THR A 17 18.70 14.51 10.09
C THR A 17 18.35 13.42 9.08
N LEU A 18 17.58 12.41 9.50
CA LEU A 18 16.91 11.50 8.58
C LEU A 18 15.86 12.29 7.79
N SER A 19 16.23 12.71 6.62
CA SER A 19 15.29 13.25 5.63
C SER A 19 14.61 12.07 4.93
N ALA A 20 13.47 11.62 5.44
CA ALA A 20 12.62 10.69 4.73
C ALA A 20 11.90 11.45 3.60
N CYS A 21 12.51 11.50 2.42
CA CYS A 21 11.86 11.97 1.19
C CYS A 21 10.81 10.96 0.76
N GLY A 22 9.54 11.24 1.05
CA GLY A 22 8.43 10.58 0.38
C GLY A 22 8.40 11.01 -1.08
N GLY A 23 8.72 10.09 -2.01
CA GLY A 23 8.60 10.35 -3.44
C GLY A 23 7.14 10.53 -3.81
N GLY A 24 6.76 11.73 -4.18
CA GLY A 24 5.45 12.00 -4.74
C GLY A 24 5.45 11.68 -6.24
N ASP A 25 4.52 10.83 -6.68
CA ASP A 25 4.28 10.59 -8.11
C ASP A 25 3.80 11.86 -8.82
N ALA A 26 4.62 12.45 -9.66
CA ALA A 26 4.22 13.54 -10.54
C ALA A 26 3.69 12.95 -11.85
N SER A 27 2.44 12.51 -11.88
CA SER A 27 1.74 12.24 -13.11
C SER A 27 1.17 13.56 -13.66
N GLY A 28 1.87 14.18 -14.60
CA GLY A 28 1.36 15.30 -15.38
C GLY A 28 0.53 14.78 -16.53
N ASP A 29 -0.79 14.83 -16.45
CA ASP A 29 -1.66 14.68 -17.61
C ASP A 29 -1.69 16.00 -18.38
N SER A 30 -1.11 16.00 -19.59
CA SER A 30 -1.36 17.04 -20.59
C SER A 30 -2.67 16.71 -21.31
N ALA A 31 -3.71 17.51 -21.04
CA ALA A 31 -4.96 17.46 -21.75
C ALA A 31 -4.78 17.95 -23.20
N GLY A 32 -4.97 17.04 -24.15
CA GLY A 32 -5.15 17.34 -25.56
C GLY A 32 -6.63 17.50 -25.88
N SER A 33 -7.05 18.71 -26.20
CA SER A 33 -8.38 19.06 -26.69
C SER A 33 -8.58 18.62 -28.14
N GLY A 34 -9.75 18.04 -28.46
CA GLY A 34 -10.12 17.74 -29.86
C GLY A 34 -11.57 17.25 -30.01
N SER A 35 -12.49 18.16 -30.02
CA SER A 35 -13.60 18.44 -30.96
C SER A 35 -14.47 17.32 -31.53
N THR A 36 -15.73 17.39 -31.15
CA THR A 36 -17.03 17.45 -31.87
C THR A 36 -17.54 16.32 -32.75
N THR A 37 -18.81 15.99 -32.43
CA THR A 37 -20.01 15.65 -33.25
C THR A 37 -20.08 14.24 -33.83
N THR A 38 -21.15 13.52 -33.66
CA THR A 38 -22.57 13.73 -34.04
C THR A 38 -23.46 12.61 -33.49
N ALA A 39 -24.69 12.97 -33.25
CA ALA A 39 -25.80 12.12 -32.82
C ALA A 39 -26.22 11.10 -33.90
N GLY A 40 -26.70 9.95 -33.43
CA GLY A 40 -27.41 8.98 -34.26
C GLY A 40 -28.41 8.19 -33.42
N THR A 41 -29.65 8.47 -33.64
CA THR A 41 -30.88 7.98 -33.00
C THR A 41 -31.21 6.52 -33.25
N SER A 42 -31.85 5.91 -32.23
CA SER A 42 -32.97 4.92 -32.29
C SER A 42 -32.68 3.52 -32.87
N THR A 43 -33.12 2.47 -32.25
CA THR A 43 -34.50 2.00 -32.12
C THR A 43 -34.61 0.82 -31.16
N THR A 44 -35.67 0.90 -30.40
CA THR A 44 -36.22 -0.12 -29.52
C THR A 44 -36.75 -1.33 -30.33
N SER A 45 -36.54 -2.57 -29.85
CA SER A 45 -37.43 -3.66 -30.15
C SER A 45 -37.60 -4.59 -28.94
N ILE A 46 -38.83 -4.62 -28.49
CA ILE A 46 -39.40 -5.52 -27.47
C ILE A 46 -39.71 -6.86 -28.16
N ALA A 47 -39.39 -7.96 -27.52
CA ALA A 47 -40.02 -9.23 -27.84
C ALA A 47 -40.33 -9.98 -26.55
N THR A 48 -41.59 -10.23 -26.42
CA THR A 48 -42.36 -10.89 -25.37
C THR A 48 -42.22 -12.42 -25.39
N GLY A 49 -42.16 -13.00 -24.18
CA GLY A 49 -43.02 -14.12 -23.80
C GLY A 49 -42.62 -15.53 -24.15
N THR A 50 -42.50 -16.40 -23.17
CA THR A 50 -43.55 -17.40 -22.89
C THR A 50 -43.13 -18.26 -21.69
N THR A 51 -44.07 -18.38 -20.78
CA THR A 51 -44.12 -19.31 -19.65
C THR A 51 -44.34 -20.74 -20.12
N SER A 52 -43.67 -21.72 -19.51
CA SER A 52 -44.19 -23.10 -19.45
C SER A 52 -43.98 -23.69 -18.07
N THR A 53 -45.07 -24.07 -17.47
CA THR A 53 -45.25 -24.85 -16.25
C THR A 53 -44.94 -26.32 -16.51
N GLY A 54 -44.30 -26.98 -15.55
CA GLY A 54 -44.06 -28.43 -15.58
C GLY A 54 -43.73 -29.01 -14.22
N ALA A 55 -44.66 -29.74 -13.73
CA ALA A 55 -44.91 -30.55 -12.57
C ALA A 55 -43.73 -31.15 -11.78
N GLY A 56 -43.98 -31.28 -10.48
CA GLY A 56 -43.11 -31.83 -9.46
C GLY A 56 -42.90 -33.35 -9.54
N SER A 57 -41.82 -33.77 -8.92
CA SER A 57 -41.62 -35.14 -8.46
C SER A 57 -40.83 -35.12 -7.17
N THR A 58 -41.41 -35.66 -6.13
CA THR A 58 -40.84 -35.93 -4.83
C THR A 58 -39.87 -37.10 -4.91
N SER A 59 -38.68 -36.97 -4.39
CA SER A 59 -37.88 -38.11 -3.97
C SER A 59 -37.09 -37.81 -2.70
N THR A 60 -37.21 -38.72 -1.80
CA THR A 60 -36.70 -38.89 -0.45
C THR A 60 -35.20 -38.73 -0.32
N GLY A 61 -34.80 -38.15 0.84
CA GLY A 61 -33.47 -37.81 1.20
C GLY A 61 -32.48 -38.98 1.36
N THR A 62 -31.26 -38.64 1.08
CA THR A 62 -30.06 -39.35 1.62
C THR A 62 -29.08 -38.26 2.03
N ALA A 63 -28.65 -38.34 3.27
CA ALA A 63 -27.65 -37.43 3.83
C ALA A 63 -26.34 -37.54 3.05
N GLY A 64 -26.06 -36.53 2.24
CA GLY A 64 -24.79 -36.34 1.58
C GLY A 64 -23.82 -35.66 2.53
N THR A 65 -22.79 -36.35 2.92
CA THR A 65 -21.60 -35.81 3.56
C THR A 65 -21.07 -34.64 2.73
N SER A 66 -21.07 -33.46 3.34
CA SER A 66 -20.40 -32.26 2.82
C SER A 66 -18.90 -32.56 2.71
N THR A 67 -18.45 -32.90 1.52
CA THR A 67 -17.04 -32.86 1.20
C THR A 67 -16.67 -31.40 0.95
N THR A 68 -16.10 -30.75 1.97
CA THR A 68 -15.27 -29.56 1.79
C THR A 68 -14.26 -29.85 0.68
N PRO A 69 -14.11 -28.98 -0.32
CA PRO A 69 -13.01 -29.14 -1.27
C PRO A 69 -11.72 -29.07 -0.47
N SER A 70 -11.01 -30.18 -0.38
CA SER A 70 -9.63 -30.21 0.09
C SER A 70 -8.81 -29.43 -0.93
N ASN A 71 -8.53 -28.18 -0.64
CA ASN A 71 -7.43 -27.48 -1.27
C ASN A 71 -6.20 -28.39 -1.10
N SER A 72 -5.69 -28.90 -2.19
CA SER A 72 -4.38 -29.53 -2.22
C SER A 72 -3.37 -28.45 -1.84
N SER A 73 -3.01 -28.38 -0.55
CA SER A 73 -1.89 -27.54 -0.11
C SER A 73 -0.67 -27.97 -0.92
N SER A 74 -0.21 -27.09 -1.79
CA SER A 74 0.99 -27.35 -2.57
C SER A 74 2.15 -27.55 -1.59
N ALA A 75 3.14 -28.36 -1.96
CA ALA A 75 4.33 -28.62 -1.13
C ALA A 75 5.07 -27.32 -0.71
N VAL A 76 4.70 -26.18 -1.31
CA VAL A 76 5.25 -24.85 -1.05
C VAL A 76 4.63 -24.19 0.18
N ASP A 77 3.37 -24.50 0.52
CA ASP A 77 2.70 -23.97 1.72
C ASP A 77 3.25 -24.58 3.01
N ALA A 78 3.81 -25.78 2.93
CA ALA A 78 4.51 -26.41 4.06
C ALA A 78 5.76 -25.65 4.54
N ALA A 79 6.25 -24.68 3.78
CA ALA A 79 7.42 -23.86 4.11
C ALA A 79 7.09 -22.51 4.79
N LEU A 80 5.80 -22.15 4.96
CA LEU A 80 5.41 -20.95 5.69
C LEU A 80 5.47 -21.18 7.21
N PRO A 81 5.80 -20.15 8.01
CA PRO A 81 5.59 -20.20 9.45
C PRO A 81 4.13 -20.48 9.80
N ALA A 82 3.89 -21.02 10.99
CA ALA A 82 2.52 -21.18 11.48
C ALA A 82 1.83 -19.81 11.61
N GLU A 83 0.51 -19.80 11.39
CA GLU A 83 -0.32 -18.60 11.59
C GLU A 83 -0.13 -18.04 13.00
N PRO A 84 0.09 -16.71 13.15
CA PRO A 84 0.16 -16.08 14.46
C PRO A 84 -1.09 -16.37 15.32
N GLN A 85 -0.93 -16.32 16.62
CA GLN A 85 -2.03 -16.53 17.54
C GLN A 85 -2.31 -15.25 18.33
N LEU A 86 -3.58 -15.03 18.70
CA LEU A 86 -3.94 -13.95 19.62
C LEU A 86 -3.26 -14.15 20.99
N PRO A 87 -2.90 -13.06 21.69
CA PRO A 87 -2.30 -13.15 23.01
C PRO A 87 -3.17 -13.93 24.01
N LYS A 88 -2.55 -14.79 24.80
CA LYS A 88 -3.27 -15.58 25.82
C LYS A 88 -3.64 -14.78 27.05
N ILE A 89 -2.89 -13.72 27.34
CA ILE A 89 -3.00 -12.94 28.59
C ILE A 89 -3.17 -11.46 28.22
N ALA A 90 -4.23 -10.85 28.73
CA ALA A 90 -4.39 -9.40 28.74
C ALA A 90 -3.98 -8.86 30.12
N CYS A 91 -2.98 -7.98 30.17
CA CYS A 91 -2.59 -7.28 31.40
C CYS A 91 -3.68 -6.30 31.86
N THR A 92 -4.37 -5.72 30.90
CA THR A 92 -5.44 -4.75 31.11
C THR A 92 -6.47 -4.87 29.99
N THR A 93 -7.73 -4.85 30.38
CA THR A 93 -8.86 -4.75 29.45
C THR A 93 -9.49 -3.36 29.60
N LEU A 94 -9.48 -2.58 28.53
CA LEU A 94 -10.10 -1.27 28.47
C LEU A 94 -11.44 -1.37 27.74
N VAL A 95 -12.47 -0.82 28.36
CA VAL A 95 -13.83 -0.82 27.83
C VAL A 95 -14.06 0.46 27.03
N ALA A 96 -14.72 0.35 25.87
CA ALA A 96 -15.09 1.49 25.04
C ALA A 96 -16.12 2.37 25.75
N ASN A 97 -15.93 3.69 25.65
CA ASN A 97 -16.85 4.70 26.20
C ASN A 97 -17.54 5.52 25.13
N LEU A 98 -17.12 5.36 23.87
CA LEU A 98 -17.66 6.08 22.72
C LEU A 98 -18.43 5.12 21.81
N LYS A 99 -19.38 5.67 21.06
CA LYS A 99 -20.16 4.92 20.06
C LYS A 99 -19.94 5.53 18.69
N GLN A 100 -19.53 4.72 17.74
CA GLN A 100 -19.48 5.09 16.33
C GLN A 100 -20.76 4.65 15.62
N THR A 101 -21.10 5.33 14.54
CA THR A 101 -22.19 4.95 13.63
C THR A 101 -21.71 5.03 12.19
N ALA A 102 -21.87 3.95 11.44
CA ALA A 102 -21.45 3.85 10.03
C ALA A 102 -19.97 4.26 9.79
N GLY A 103 -19.07 3.88 10.71
CA GLY A 103 -17.65 4.19 10.61
C GLY A 103 -17.27 5.62 11.04
N LEU A 104 -18.18 6.39 11.62
CA LEU A 104 -17.93 7.77 12.04
C LEU A 104 -18.20 7.98 13.53
N LEU A 105 -17.37 8.78 14.18
CA LEU A 105 -17.64 9.34 15.51
C LEU A 105 -18.55 10.58 15.37
N PRO A 106 -19.43 10.86 16.37
CA PRO A 106 -20.15 12.13 16.43
C PRO A 106 -19.17 13.32 16.40
N ALA A 107 -19.46 14.33 15.60
CA ALA A 107 -18.58 15.50 15.44
C ALA A 107 -18.29 16.26 16.76
N SER A 108 -19.20 16.15 17.74
CA SER A 108 -19.07 16.76 19.07
C SER A 108 -18.03 16.08 19.97
N VAL A 109 -17.58 14.85 19.65
CA VAL A 109 -16.66 14.08 20.51
C VAL A 109 -15.28 14.71 20.58
N ASP A 110 -14.82 15.31 19.46
CA ASP A 110 -13.50 15.93 19.34
C ASP A 110 -13.56 17.33 18.71
N ALA A 111 -14.52 18.13 19.12
CA ALA A 111 -14.71 19.49 18.63
C ALA A 111 -13.65 20.52 19.10
N GLY A 112 -12.56 20.08 19.74
CA GLY A 112 -11.45 20.91 20.19
C GLY A 112 -11.54 21.41 21.64
N GLY A 113 -12.38 20.78 22.47
CA GLY A 113 -12.48 21.07 23.89
C GLY A 113 -11.55 20.20 24.77
N ALA A 114 -11.61 20.39 26.08
CA ALA A 114 -10.98 19.50 27.04
C ALA A 114 -11.49 18.08 26.84
N ASN A 115 -10.59 17.09 26.91
CA ASN A 115 -10.88 15.67 26.66
C ASN A 115 -11.22 15.30 25.18
N SER A 116 -10.75 16.07 24.21
CA SER A 116 -10.95 15.78 22.80
C SER A 116 -10.33 14.44 22.34
N ASN A 117 -9.43 13.85 23.14
CA ASN A 117 -8.88 12.49 22.93
C ASN A 117 -8.93 11.72 24.24
N PRO A 118 -10.11 11.27 24.67
CA PRO A 118 -10.33 10.74 26.04
C PRO A 118 -9.56 9.45 26.34
N ASP A 119 -9.12 8.74 25.31
CA ASP A 119 -8.54 7.41 25.46
C ASP A 119 -7.01 7.39 25.41
N THR A 120 -6.36 8.46 24.91
CA THR A 120 -4.90 8.49 24.73
C THR A 120 -4.16 8.16 26.03
N ALA A 121 -4.47 8.89 27.11
CA ALA A 121 -3.76 8.72 28.38
C ALA A 121 -4.01 7.34 29.02
N ARG A 122 -5.25 6.83 28.95
CA ARG A 122 -5.57 5.52 29.55
C ARG A 122 -4.99 4.35 28.74
N ILE A 123 -4.98 4.43 27.41
CA ILE A 123 -4.36 3.41 26.56
C ILE A 123 -2.84 3.45 26.74
N GLN A 124 -2.22 4.63 26.70
CA GLN A 124 -0.78 4.76 26.87
C GLN A 124 -0.34 4.27 28.26
N LYS A 125 -1.07 4.61 29.32
CA LYS A 125 -0.81 4.10 30.68
C LYS A 125 -0.87 2.58 30.72
N ALA A 126 -1.87 1.97 30.11
CA ALA A 126 -2.01 0.51 30.04
C ALA A 126 -0.81 -0.12 29.31
N ILE A 127 -0.41 0.42 28.16
CA ILE A 127 0.76 -0.05 27.40
C ILE A 127 2.03 0.03 28.26
N THR A 128 2.26 1.17 28.92
CA THR A 128 3.47 1.39 29.73
C THR A 128 3.53 0.50 30.97
N SER A 129 2.37 0.14 31.52
CA SER A 129 2.29 -0.68 32.75
C SER A 129 2.18 -2.18 32.49
N CYS A 130 2.05 -2.59 31.23
CA CYS A 130 1.89 -3.98 30.83
C CYS A 130 3.24 -4.71 30.84
N ALA A 131 3.26 -5.92 31.39
CA ALA A 131 4.45 -6.75 31.34
C ALA A 131 4.68 -7.33 29.94
N ALA A 132 5.93 -7.58 29.60
CA ALA A 132 6.27 -8.24 28.34
C ALA A 132 5.56 -9.61 28.20
N GLY A 133 5.16 -9.93 26.97
CA GLY A 133 4.39 -11.13 26.64
C GLY A 133 2.88 -10.98 26.86
N GLN A 134 2.39 -9.81 27.24
CA GLN A 134 0.98 -9.56 27.51
C GLN A 134 0.38 -8.51 26.56
N ALA A 135 -0.96 -8.39 26.59
CA ALA A 135 -1.69 -7.46 25.74
C ALA A 135 -2.52 -6.44 26.51
N VAL A 136 -2.61 -5.23 25.96
CA VAL A 136 -3.67 -4.26 26.28
C VAL A 136 -4.84 -4.56 25.36
N ARG A 137 -5.98 -4.97 25.91
CA ARG A 137 -7.16 -5.37 25.15
C ARG A 137 -8.22 -4.29 25.17
N LEU A 138 -8.69 -3.86 23.99
CA LEU A 138 -9.77 -2.91 23.80
C LEU A 138 -11.05 -3.66 23.47
N VAL A 139 -12.12 -3.50 24.28
CA VAL A 139 -13.36 -4.26 24.15
C VAL A 139 -14.59 -3.36 24.08
N ILE A 140 -15.70 -3.92 23.60
CA ILE A 140 -17.01 -3.27 23.53
C ILE A 140 -17.52 -2.91 24.96
N GLY A 141 -18.15 -1.75 25.10
CA GLY A 141 -18.81 -1.29 26.31
C GLY A 141 -20.25 -1.81 26.47
N SER A 142 -20.88 -1.50 27.63
CA SER A 142 -22.19 -2.05 28.01
C SER A 142 -23.33 -1.64 27.09
N ASP A 143 -23.37 -0.40 26.62
CA ASP A 143 -24.51 0.16 25.87
C ASP A 143 -24.24 0.22 24.34
N GLY A 144 -23.46 -0.74 23.86
CA GLY A 144 -23.02 -0.80 22.47
C GLY A 144 -22.00 0.29 22.11
N GLN A 145 -21.29 0.82 23.13
CA GLN A 145 -20.11 1.63 22.91
C GLN A 145 -19.02 0.74 22.30
N ASN A 146 -18.49 1.16 21.16
CA ASN A 146 -17.60 0.35 20.36
C ASN A 146 -16.45 1.14 19.76
N ALA A 147 -16.16 2.31 20.33
CA ALA A 147 -15.15 3.20 19.79
C ALA A 147 -14.23 3.73 20.90
N PHE A 148 -12.97 3.92 20.52
CA PHE A 148 -11.93 4.65 21.25
C PHE A 148 -11.45 5.80 20.38
N LEU A 149 -11.01 6.91 20.99
CA LEU A 149 -10.43 8.04 20.30
C LEU A 149 -9.09 8.42 20.92
N SER A 150 -8.03 8.35 20.13
CA SER A 150 -6.67 8.57 20.62
C SER A 150 -5.85 9.47 19.71
N GLY A 151 -4.96 10.26 20.31
CA GLY A 151 -3.77 10.80 19.69
C GLY A 151 -2.66 9.75 19.63
N PRO A 152 -1.39 10.16 19.36
CA PRO A 152 -0.25 9.26 19.24
C PRO A 152 -0.04 8.35 20.44
N LEU A 153 0.26 7.08 20.18
CA LEU A 153 0.57 6.03 21.13
C LEU A 153 1.98 5.47 20.86
N THR A 154 2.71 5.15 21.91
CA THR A 154 4.03 4.51 21.81
C THR A 154 3.96 3.10 22.39
N LEU A 155 4.32 2.11 21.59
CA LEU A 155 4.37 0.71 22.02
C LEU A 155 5.61 0.44 22.86
N ALA A 156 5.47 -0.46 23.82
CA ALA A 156 6.56 -1.01 24.61
C ALA A 156 6.98 -2.38 24.07
N SER A 157 8.25 -2.76 24.27
CA SER A 157 8.73 -4.09 23.92
C SER A 157 7.96 -5.18 24.65
N GLY A 158 7.58 -6.22 23.92
CA GLY A 158 6.81 -7.35 24.43
C GLY A 158 5.33 -7.07 24.64
N VAL A 159 4.83 -5.86 24.36
CA VAL A 159 3.43 -5.50 24.59
C VAL A 159 2.67 -5.47 23.27
N THR A 160 1.52 -6.12 23.27
CA THR A 160 0.61 -6.16 22.11
C THR A 160 -0.63 -5.30 22.38
N LEU A 161 -1.00 -4.46 21.42
CA LEU A 161 -2.30 -3.79 21.40
C LEU A 161 -3.31 -4.71 20.69
N TRP A 162 -4.33 -5.15 21.44
CA TRP A 162 -5.36 -6.05 20.92
C TRP A 162 -6.70 -5.33 20.81
N VAL A 163 -7.18 -5.15 19.59
CA VAL A 163 -8.47 -4.52 19.29
C VAL A 163 -9.48 -5.62 18.97
N ASP A 164 -10.47 -5.79 19.83
CA ASP A 164 -11.49 -6.85 19.67
C ASP A 164 -12.41 -6.60 18.49
N GLN A 165 -13.03 -7.69 18.02
CA GLN A 165 -14.06 -7.63 16.98
C GLN A 165 -15.17 -6.62 17.33
N GLY A 166 -15.54 -5.79 16.35
CA GLY A 166 -16.56 -4.77 16.51
C GLY A 166 -16.09 -3.48 17.18
N VAL A 167 -14.84 -3.43 17.65
CA VAL A 167 -14.21 -2.23 18.23
C VAL A 167 -13.41 -1.48 17.18
N THR A 168 -13.50 -0.15 17.18
CA THR A 168 -12.66 0.72 16.36
C THR A 168 -11.87 1.70 17.23
N LEU A 169 -10.55 1.74 17.05
CA LEU A 169 -9.67 2.78 17.57
C LEU A 169 -9.54 3.89 16.50
N PHE A 170 -10.15 5.03 16.76
CA PHE A 170 -10.09 6.20 15.90
C PHE A 170 -8.89 7.09 16.25
N ALA A 171 -8.21 7.58 15.21
CA ALA A 171 -7.20 8.62 15.34
C ALA A 171 -7.83 9.98 15.59
N SER A 172 -7.13 10.87 16.29
CA SER A 172 -7.47 12.28 16.34
C SER A 172 -7.47 12.89 14.92
N ARG A 173 -8.29 13.91 14.72
CA ARG A 173 -8.28 14.75 13.51
C ARG A 173 -7.67 16.14 13.76
N SER A 174 -6.97 16.29 14.87
CA SER A 174 -6.26 17.52 15.25
C SER A 174 -4.78 17.40 14.89
N PRO A 175 -4.27 18.14 13.91
CA PRO A 175 -2.84 18.20 13.61
C PRO A 175 -1.95 18.49 14.83
N ALA A 176 -2.41 19.33 15.76
CA ALA A 176 -1.66 19.65 16.97
C ALA A 176 -1.36 18.43 17.86
N ASP A 177 -2.21 17.38 17.82
CA ASP A 177 -1.96 16.15 18.57
C ASP A 177 -0.81 15.32 17.99
N PHE A 178 -0.55 15.46 16.71
CA PHE A 178 0.49 14.72 15.98
C PHE A 178 1.77 15.51 15.74
N ASP A 179 1.74 16.83 15.95
CA ASP A 179 2.86 17.72 15.64
C ASP A 179 4.14 17.34 16.39
N LYS A 180 5.28 17.37 15.71
CA LYS A 180 6.60 17.06 16.29
C LYS A 180 7.24 18.24 17.01
N GLY A 181 6.52 19.39 17.09
CA GLY A 181 6.97 20.60 17.77
C GLY A 181 7.44 21.69 16.81
N ASP A 182 7.28 21.50 15.50
CA ASP A 182 7.63 22.48 14.46
C ASP A 182 6.41 23.24 13.90
N GLY A 183 5.19 22.88 14.34
CA GLY A 183 3.94 23.51 13.92
C GLY A 183 3.51 23.19 12.49
N ASN A 184 4.13 22.22 11.82
CA ASN A 184 3.93 21.95 10.40
C ASN A 184 3.07 20.72 10.12
N CYS A 185 2.68 19.94 11.12
CA CYS A 185 1.79 18.80 10.89
C CYS A 185 0.44 19.27 10.34
N GLY A 186 -0.01 18.66 9.24
CA GLY A 186 -1.23 19.08 8.53
C GLY A 186 -1.07 20.37 7.71
N ASP A 187 0.15 20.88 7.54
CA ASP A 187 0.41 22.05 6.69
C ASP A 187 0.85 21.61 5.29
N ALA A 188 0.14 22.12 4.29
CA ALA A 188 0.48 21.94 2.88
C ALA A 188 1.74 22.70 2.44
N ALA A 189 2.27 23.63 3.23
CA ALA A 189 3.47 24.40 2.91
C ALA A 189 4.77 23.76 3.41
N GLY A 190 4.70 22.79 4.32
CA GLY A 190 5.84 22.17 4.96
C GLY A 190 6.68 21.24 4.07
N SER A 191 7.82 20.80 4.58
CA SER A 191 8.78 19.95 3.89
C SER A 191 8.49 18.43 3.98
N GLY A 192 7.44 18.02 4.66
CA GLY A 192 7.08 16.64 4.95
C GLY A 192 7.65 16.14 6.29
N ASN A 193 7.07 15.03 6.77
CA ASN A 193 7.51 14.32 7.98
C ASN A 193 7.40 15.09 9.32
N SER A 194 6.53 16.06 9.42
CA SER A 194 6.31 16.87 10.65
C SER A 194 5.32 16.25 11.64
N CYS A 195 4.70 15.11 11.30
CA CYS A 195 3.72 14.43 12.15
C CYS A 195 4.27 13.17 12.79
N ASN A 196 3.94 12.93 14.06
CA ASN A 196 4.05 11.63 14.69
C ASN A 196 3.02 10.67 14.08
N ALA A 197 3.29 9.37 14.08
CA ALA A 197 2.28 8.37 13.73
C ALA A 197 1.28 8.15 14.87
N LEU A 198 0.10 7.57 14.54
CA LEU A 198 -0.86 7.19 15.57
C LEU A 198 -0.27 6.12 16.51
N ILE A 199 0.43 5.14 15.95
CA ILE A 199 1.13 4.12 16.74
C ILE A 199 2.59 4.10 16.32
N THR A 200 3.48 4.28 17.30
CA THR A 200 4.93 4.27 17.07
C THR A 200 5.58 3.15 17.89
N GLY A 201 6.45 2.35 17.26
CA GLY A 201 7.40 1.46 17.91
C GLY A 201 8.83 1.94 17.67
N ARG A 202 9.64 2.06 18.72
CA ARG A 202 11.06 2.41 18.60
C ARG A 202 11.91 1.36 19.28
N ASN A 203 12.73 0.65 18.49
CA ASN A 203 13.56 -0.47 18.95
C ASN A 203 12.77 -1.50 19.78
N THR A 204 11.48 -1.66 19.46
CA THR A 204 10.61 -2.62 20.16
C THR A 204 10.89 -4.04 19.71
N GLN A 205 10.73 -4.99 20.62
CA GLN A 205 10.92 -6.42 20.34
C GLN A 205 9.66 -7.17 20.77
N ASN A 206 9.24 -8.15 19.95
CA ASN A 206 8.08 -9.02 20.25
C ASN A 206 6.82 -8.21 20.60
N SER A 207 6.55 -7.15 19.88
CA SER A 207 5.35 -6.32 20.04
C SER A 207 4.43 -6.46 18.83
N GLY A 208 3.21 -5.94 18.95
CA GLY A 208 2.28 -6.07 17.84
C GLY A 208 0.99 -5.29 18.00
N VAL A 209 0.20 -5.32 16.94
CA VAL A 209 -1.19 -4.85 16.90
C VAL A 209 -2.04 -5.95 16.29
N VAL A 210 -3.00 -6.47 17.03
CA VAL A 210 -3.73 -7.68 16.65
C VAL A 210 -5.23 -7.57 16.94
N GLY A 211 -5.99 -8.51 16.43
CA GLY A 211 -7.42 -8.68 16.71
C GLY A 211 -8.29 -8.53 15.48
N ASP A 212 -9.59 -8.71 15.64
CA ASP A 212 -10.57 -8.62 14.56
C ASP A 212 -11.30 -7.25 14.52
N GLY A 213 -10.80 -6.27 15.28
CA GLY A 213 -11.28 -4.90 15.27
C GLY A 213 -10.65 -4.05 14.17
N ALA A 214 -10.79 -2.73 14.30
CA ALA A 214 -10.27 -1.78 13.32
C ALA A 214 -9.48 -0.64 13.97
N ILE A 215 -8.55 -0.08 13.22
CA ILE A 215 -7.91 1.22 13.48
C ILE A 215 -8.27 2.12 12.31
N ASP A 216 -8.87 3.27 12.60
CA ASP A 216 -9.32 4.24 11.60
C ASP A 216 -8.55 5.56 11.75
N GLY A 217 -7.82 5.91 10.69
CA GLY A 217 -6.99 7.12 10.65
C GLY A 217 -7.75 8.43 10.41
N ARG A 218 -9.05 8.34 10.04
CA ARG A 218 -9.91 9.49 9.79
C ARG A 218 -9.37 10.47 8.73
N GLY A 219 -8.69 9.95 7.71
CA GLY A 219 -8.08 10.76 6.65
C GLY A 219 -9.03 11.71 5.93
N GLY A 220 -10.32 11.32 5.78
CA GLY A 220 -11.39 12.16 5.22
C GLY A 220 -12.12 13.06 6.22
N SER A 221 -11.70 13.11 7.49
CA SER A 221 -12.30 14.00 8.49
C SER A 221 -11.74 15.42 8.43
N VAL A 222 -12.60 16.42 8.60
CA VAL A 222 -12.21 17.84 8.64
C VAL A 222 -11.32 18.09 9.85
N LEU A 223 -10.18 18.76 9.63
CA LEU A 223 -9.19 19.10 10.64
C LEU A 223 -9.73 20.09 11.69
N THR A 224 -9.30 19.95 12.94
CA THR A 224 -9.78 20.79 14.07
C THR A 224 -8.73 21.77 14.59
N SER A 225 -7.48 21.67 14.13
CA SER A 225 -6.41 22.59 14.54
C SER A 225 -5.47 22.89 13.37
N GLY A 226 -4.47 23.75 13.60
CA GLY A 226 -3.49 24.15 12.59
C GLY A 226 -4.06 25.12 11.54
N ALA A 227 -3.27 25.41 10.51
CA ALA A 227 -3.60 26.38 9.46
C ALA A 227 -4.85 25.99 8.65
N ASN A 228 -5.14 24.71 8.57
CA ASN A 228 -6.21 24.12 7.77
C ASN A 228 -7.45 23.73 8.59
N ALA A 229 -7.54 24.15 9.86
CA ALA A 229 -8.68 23.86 10.72
C ALA A 229 -10.01 24.34 10.12
N GLY A 230 -11.01 23.46 10.06
CA GLY A 230 -12.34 23.74 9.51
C GLY A 230 -12.37 23.90 7.97
N LYS A 231 -11.23 23.84 7.28
CA LYS A 231 -11.11 24.12 5.85
C LYS A 231 -10.77 22.91 5.01
N MET A 232 -10.02 21.95 5.56
CA MET A 232 -9.49 20.79 4.84
C MET A 232 -9.60 19.54 5.66
N THR A 233 -9.63 18.40 4.98
CA THR A 233 -9.35 17.07 5.52
C THR A 233 -7.85 16.77 5.36
N TRP A 234 -7.37 15.67 5.96
CA TRP A 234 -6.01 15.20 5.71
C TRP A 234 -5.76 14.91 4.21
N TRP A 235 -6.75 14.34 3.50
CA TRP A 235 -6.58 14.03 2.08
C TRP A 235 -6.65 15.28 1.20
N ASP A 236 -7.39 16.33 1.59
CA ASP A 236 -7.29 17.62 0.90
C ASP A 236 -5.89 18.20 1.01
N VAL A 237 -5.28 18.13 2.21
CA VAL A 237 -3.87 18.53 2.42
C VAL A 237 -2.93 17.72 1.53
N ALA A 238 -3.09 16.39 1.46
CA ALA A 238 -2.28 15.52 0.62
C ALA A 238 -2.38 15.90 -0.87
N MET A 239 -3.59 16.14 -1.38
CA MET A 239 -3.81 16.57 -2.75
C MET A 239 -3.19 17.93 -3.06
N LEU A 240 -3.28 18.90 -2.15
CA LEU A 240 -2.65 20.21 -2.30
C LEU A 240 -1.12 20.09 -2.29
N ASN A 241 -0.54 19.34 -1.38
CA ASN A 241 0.91 19.06 -1.39
C ASN A 241 1.36 18.49 -2.74
N LYS A 242 0.64 17.49 -3.24
CA LYS A 242 0.94 16.85 -4.52
C LYS A 242 0.90 17.86 -5.67
N SER A 243 -0.15 18.66 -5.78
CA SER A 243 -0.32 19.66 -6.84
C SER A 243 0.76 20.75 -6.82
N THR A 244 1.37 20.98 -5.66
CA THR A 244 2.46 21.97 -5.48
C THR A 244 3.85 21.33 -5.47
N GLY A 245 3.96 20.02 -5.77
CA GLY A 245 5.23 19.29 -5.82
C GLY A 245 5.89 19.13 -4.45
N LYS A 246 5.11 19.14 -3.36
CA LYS A 246 5.61 19.01 -1.99
C LYS A 246 5.28 17.66 -1.39
N ASN A 247 6.10 17.22 -0.45
CA ASN A 247 5.80 16.06 0.38
C ASN A 247 4.72 16.41 1.41
N GLN A 248 3.82 15.46 1.65
CA GLN A 248 2.73 15.71 2.60
C GLN A 248 3.18 15.60 4.06
N ASN A 249 2.56 16.44 4.90
CA ASN A 249 2.72 16.46 6.36
C ASN A 249 1.48 15.87 7.05
N ASN A 250 1.16 14.62 6.75
CA ASN A 250 0.05 13.89 7.35
C ASN A 250 0.56 12.74 8.22
N PRO A 251 -0.13 12.38 9.30
CA PRO A 251 0.30 11.26 10.15
C PRO A 251 0.14 9.91 9.45
N ARG A 252 1.10 9.01 9.66
CA ARG A 252 0.97 7.58 9.33
C ARG A 252 0.14 6.87 10.40
N LEU A 253 -0.43 5.70 10.08
CA LEU A 253 -1.11 4.94 11.14
C LEU A 253 -0.09 4.25 12.05
N ILE A 254 0.82 3.45 11.48
CA ILE A 254 1.81 2.69 12.25
C ILE A 254 3.20 2.96 11.69
N GLN A 255 4.11 3.41 12.54
CA GLN A 255 5.50 3.66 12.20
C GLN A 255 6.41 2.92 13.16
N LEU A 256 7.27 2.07 12.64
CA LEU A 256 8.31 1.40 13.41
C LEU A 256 9.68 1.97 13.05
N PHE A 257 10.56 2.08 14.05
CA PHE A 257 11.94 2.52 13.89
C PHE A 257 12.84 1.54 14.62
N GLY A 258 13.48 0.64 13.89
CA GLY A 258 14.30 -0.43 14.46
C GLY A 258 13.48 -1.45 15.26
N GLY A 259 14.20 -2.40 15.86
CA GLY A 259 13.60 -3.46 16.66
C GLY A 259 13.40 -4.77 15.91
N SER A 260 12.69 -5.72 16.54
CA SER A 260 12.49 -7.04 15.94
C SER A 260 11.13 -7.65 16.30
N ASP A 261 10.71 -8.60 15.46
CA ASP A 261 9.58 -9.51 15.70
C ASP A 261 8.27 -8.77 15.98
N PHE A 262 7.93 -7.85 15.07
CA PHE A 262 6.67 -7.12 15.14
C PHE A 262 5.56 -7.87 14.39
N THR A 263 4.38 -7.99 15.03
CA THR A 263 3.25 -8.72 14.45
C THR A 263 2.02 -7.83 14.24
N LEU A 264 1.55 -7.79 12.99
CA LEU A 264 0.18 -7.38 12.65
C LEU A 264 -0.64 -8.63 12.35
N TYR A 265 -1.75 -8.83 13.08
CA TYR A 265 -2.54 -10.04 12.89
C TYR A 265 -4.04 -9.75 12.90
N ARG A 266 -4.68 -10.04 11.76
CA ARG A 266 -6.13 -9.96 11.51
C ARG A 266 -6.75 -8.56 11.59
N ILE A 267 -6.05 -7.57 12.06
CA ILE A 267 -6.53 -6.20 12.25
C ILE A 267 -6.95 -5.54 10.92
N ALA A 268 -8.00 -4.71 10.96
CA ALA A 268 -8.35 -3.82 9.86
C ALA A 268 -7.71 -2.44 10.08
N LEU A 269 -7.00 -1.93 9.06
CA LEU A 269 -6.42 -0.58 9.05
C LEU A 269 -7.17 0.24 7.99
N GLN A 270 -7.80 1.33 8.40
CA GLN A 270 -8.74 2.06 7.56
C GLN A 270 -8.44 3.55 7.53
N ASN A 271 -8.77 4.17 6.39
CA ASN A 271 -8.81 5.63 6.23
C ASN A 271 -7.54 6.34 6.72
N ALA A 272 -6.37 5.78 6.41
CA ALA A 272 -5.09 6.38 6.78
C ALA A 272 -4.96 7.80 6.19
N PRO A 273 -4.48 8.79 6.96
CA PRO A 273 -4.19 10.12 6.42
C PRO A 273 -3.00 10.14 5.45
N ALA A 274 -2.06 9.20 5.63
CA ALA A 274 -0.91 8.90 4.79
C ALA A 274 -0.68 7.38 4.81
N PHE A 275 0.56 6.90 4.72
CA PHE A 275 0.92 5.48 4.77
C PHE A 275 0.26 4.75 5.95
N HIS A 276 -0.24 3.52 5.70
CA HIS A 276 -0.81 2.72 6.79
C HIS A 276 0.29 2.16 7.70
N VAL A 277 1.31 1.50 7.15
CA VAL A 277 2.35 0.84 7.95
C VAL A 277 3.73 1.01 7.33
N VAL A 278 4.66 1.55 8.10
CA VAL A 278 6.05 1.75 7.66
C VAL A 278 7.00 1.13 8.69
N PRO A 279 7.41 -0.14 8.51
CA PRO A 279 8.45 -0.75 9.31
C PRO A 279 9.83 -0.37 8.75
N SER A 280 10.54 0.55 9.45
CA SER A 280 11.88 0.98 9.08
C SER A 280 12.93 0.32 9.98
N ASP A 281 13.99 -0.23 9.39
CA ASP A 281 15.10 -0.89 10.09
C ASP A 281 14.66 -2.04 11.03
N VAL A 282 13.57 -2.73 10.69
CA VAL A 282 12.99 -3.82 11.50
C VAL A 282 13.49 -5.17 11.00
N ASN A 283 13.93 -6.02 11.92
CA ASN A 283 14.27 -7.41 11.63
C ASN A 283 13.18 -8.35 12.16
N GLY A 284 12.44 -8.99 11.27
CA GLY A 284 11.26 -9.79 11.64
C GLY A 284 9.99 -8.94 11.74
N PHE A 285 9.30 -8.81 10.64
CA PHE A 285 7.98 -8.18 10.57
C PHE A 285 7.00 -9.16 9.96
N THR A 286 5.90 -9.42 10.65
CA THR A 286 4.83 -10.30 10.15
C THR A 286 3.52 -9.53 10.06
N ALA A 287 2.91 -9.49 8.87
CA ALA A 287 1.52 -9.11 8.67
C ALA A 287 0.73 -10.32 8.14
N TRP A 288 -0.29 -10.74 8.86
CA TRP A 288 -1.06 -11.92 8.51
C TRP A 288 -2.56 -11.68 8.64
N GLY A 289 -3.30 -11.89 7.55
CA GLY A 289 -4.75 -11.71 7.52
C GLY A 289 -5.23 -10.28 7.75
N VAL A 290 -4.36 -9.28 7.52
CA VAL A 290 -4.71 -7.86 7.70
C VAL A 290 -5.56 -7.34 6.54
N LYS A 291 -6.35 -6.31 6.80
CA LYS A 291 -7.24 -5.68 5.83
C LYS A 291 -6.98 -4.18 5.81
N LEU A 292 -6.38 -3.68 4.73
CA LEU A 292 -6.08 -2.27 4.56
C LEU A 292 -7.05 -1.68 3.54
N LEU A 293 -7.82 -0.67 3.95
CA LEU A 293 -8.87 -0.09 3.11
C LEU A 293 -8.94 1.44 3.26
N THR A 294 -8.64 2.15 2.19
CA THR A 294 -8.72 3.61 2.10
C THR A 294 -9.15 4.03 0.69
N PRO A 295 -10.25 4.81 0.54
CA PRO A 295 -11.22 5.20 1.56
C PRO A 295 -12.31 4.13 1.79
N THR A 296 -12.93 4.15 2.97
CA THR A 296 -14.13 3.34 3.26
C THR A 296 -15.42 4.09 2.88
N LEU A 297 -16.57 3.38 2.97
CA LEU A 297 -17.92 3.99 2.81
C LEU A 297 -18.20 5.15 3.77
N ALA A 298 -17.44 5.29 4.87
CA ALA A 298 -17.54 6.43 5.77
C ALA A 298 -17.18 7.76 5.10
N TYR A 299 -16.31 7.70 4.09
CA TYR A 299 -15.80 8.87 3.35
C TYR A 299 -15.96 8.76 1.84
N SER A 300 -16.69 7.76 1.37
CA SER A 300 -16.90 7.52 -0.06
C SER A 300 -18.33 7.07 -0.35
N LYS A 301 -18.60 6.74 -1.60
CA LYS A 301 -19.85 6.17 -2.07
C LYS A 301 -19.61 4.81 -2.71
N GLN A 302 -20.66 3.99 -2.76
CA GLN A 302 -20.60 2.71 -3.45
C GLN A 302 -20.09 2.90 -4.88
N GLY A 303 -19.20 2.02 -5.33
CA GLY A 303 -18.53 2.10 -6.63
C GLY A 303 -17.59 3.30 -6.78
N TYR A 304 -17.24 3.97 -5.69
CA TYR A 304 -16.44 5.21 -5.69
C TYR A 304 -17.01 6.33 -6.57
N VAL A 305 -18.35 6.36 -6.73
CA VAL A 305 -19.04 7.36 -7.56
C VAL A 305 -19.33 8.62 -6.73
N CYS A 306 -18.37 9.55 -6.70
CA CYS A 306 -18.52 10.84 -6.04
C CYS A 306 -19.27 11.85 -6.92
N THR A 307 -20.11 12.68 -6.31
CA THR A 307 -20.76 13.81 -7.00
C THR A 307 -19.70 14.84 -7.39
N ALA A 308 -19.83 15.45 -8.56
CA ALA A 308 -18.92 16.50 -9.01
C ALA A 308 -18.81 17.63 -7.98
N GLY A 309 -17.59 18.10 -7.71
CA GLY A 309 -17.27 19.14 -6.74
C GLY A 309 -17.27 18.70 -5.27
N THR A 310 -17.42 17.39 -4.97
CA THR A 310 -17.34 16.87 -3.60
C THR A 310 -16.00 16.20 -3.28
N SER A 311 -15.17 15.95 -4.30
CA SER A 311 -13.82 15.36 -4.18
C SER A 311 -12.74 16.43 -4.27
N PRO A 312 -11.55 16.16 -3.74
CA PRO A 312 -10.40 17.05 -3.96
C PRO A 312 -10.08 17.19 -5.45
N ASP A 313 -9.80 18.42 -5.86
CA ASP A 313 -9.34 18.74 -7.21
C ASP A 313 -7.95 19.36 -7.13
N PRO A 314 -6.90 18.75 -7.73
CA PRO A 314 -5.55 19.30 -7.70
C PRO A 314 -5.42 20.64 -8.44
N ALA A 315 -6.31 20.94 -9.39
CA ALA A 315 -6.30 22.19 -10.15
C ALA A 315 -6.97 23.36 -9.39
N THR A 316 -7.90 23.05 -8.52
CA THR A 316 -8.67 24.05 -7.75
C THR A 316 -8.74 23.64 -6.29
N PRO A 317 -7.81 24.13 -5.42
CA PRO A 317 -7.90 23.87 -3.98
C PRO A 317 -9.30 24.23 -3.48
N ALA A 318 -9.95 23.28 -2.81
CA ALA A 318 -11.35 23.40 -2.44
C ALA A 318 -11.62 24.65 -1.58
N ALA A 319 -12.64 25.40 -1.92
CA ALA A 319 -13.17 26.48 -1.09
C ALA A 319 -13.83 25.95 0.20
N SER A 320 -14.11 24.65 0.28
CA SER A 320 -14.67 23.94 1.42
C SER A 320 -14.06 22.52 1.50
N PRO A 321 -14.06 21.89 2.69
CA PRO A 321 -13.55 20.53 2.82
C PRO A 321 -14.27 19.56 1.88
N SER A 322 -13.51 18.66 1.26
CA SER A 322 -14.07 17.57 0.46
C SER A 322 -14.88 16.61 1.33
N SER A 323 -15.89 15.99 0.76
CA SER A 323 -16.82 15.10 1.47
C SER A 323 -17.00 13.73 0.84
N CYS A 324 -16.37 13.50 -0.32
CA CYS A 324 -16.35 12.20 -0.98
C CYS A 324 -14.98 11.96 -1.62
N PHE A 325 -14.43 10.78 -1.40
CA PHE A 325 -13.08 10.44 -1.82
C PHE A 325 -13.09 9.13 -2.61
N THR A 326 -12.12 9.02 -3.51
CA THR A 326 -11.82 7.80 -4.27
C THR A 326 -10.38 7.39 -3.97
N PRO A 327 -9.93 6.20 -4.33
CA PRO A 327 -8.51 5.85 -4.22
C PRO A 327 -7.60 6.88 -4.90
N ASP A 328 -7.98 7.41 -6.07
CA ASP A 328 -7.19 8.42 -6.79
C ASP A 328 -7.04 9.75 -6.05
N THR A 329 -7.89 10.03 -5.08
CA THR A 329 -7.90 11.28 -4.29
C THR A 329 -7.42 11.11 -2.85
N THR A 330 -6.99 9.90 -2.46
CA THR A 330 -6.40 9.60 -1.16
C THR A 330 -4.89 9.36 -1.29
N LYS A 331 -4.15 10.38 -1.71
CA LYS A 331 -2.73 10.27 -2.09
C LYS A 331 -1.83 9.78 -0.95
N ASN A 332 -0.82 8.98 -1.33
CA ASN A 332 0.17 8.39 -0.44
C ASN A 332 -0.45 7.59 0.73
N THR A 333 -1.54 6.89 0.45
CA THR A 333 -2.11 5.92 1.39
C THR A 333 -1.61 4.51 1.11
N ASP A 334 -0.29 4.40 1.00
CA ASP A 334 0.43 3.14 0.81
C ASP A 334 0.05 2.14 1.89
N GLY A 335 0.00 0.86 1.54
CA GLY A 335 -0.40 -0.20 2.48
C GLY A 335 0.70 -0.53 3.48
N ILE A 336 1.70 -1.29 3.07
CA ILE A 336 2.84 -1.65 3.93
C ILE A 336 4.14 -1.36 3.18
N ASP A 337 4.98 -0.49 3.75
CA ASP A 337 6.25 -0.07 3.20
C ASP A 337 7.44 -0.53 4.05
N PRO A 338 7.91 -1.77 3.89
CA PRO A 338 9.13 -2.20 4.56
C PRO A 338 10.33 -1.39 4.03
N ALA A 339 11.01 -0.66 4.92
CA ALA A 339 12.15 0.18 4.57
C ALA A 339 13.40 -0.28 5.33
N GLN A 340 14.48 -0.69 4.64
CA GLN A 340 15.66 -1.35 5.22
C GLN A 340 15.29 -2.51 6.18
N ALA A 341 14.15 -3.13 5.95
CA ALA A 341 13.66 -4.21 6.79
C ALA A 341 14.21 -5.57 6.31
N SER A 342 14.29 -6.51 7.23
CA SER A 342 14.71 -7.88 6.92
C SER A 342 13.78 -8.91 7.56
N ASN A 343 13.73 -10.12 7.00
CA ASN A 343 12.88 -11.20 7.49
C ASN A 343 11.40 -10.77 7.59
N VAL A 344 10.87 -10.25 6.48
CA VAL A 344 9.49 -9.75 6.39
C VAL A 344 8.57 -10.83 5.82
N LEU A 345 7.44 -11.06 6.48
CA LEU A 345 6.35 -11.91 5.99
C LEU A 345 5.06 -11.09 5.91
N ILE A 346 4.48 -11.00 4.71
CA ILE A 346 3.14 -10.43 4.51
C ILE A 346 2.30 -11.51 3.84
N ALA A 347 1.29 -12.03 4.53
CA ALA A 347 0.55 -13.19 4.08
C ALA A 347 -0.96 -13.06 4.31
N TYR A 348 -1.76 -13.66 3.41
CA TYR A 348 -3.22 -13.80 3.50
C TYR A 348 -3.94 -12.47 3.74
N SER A 349 -3.42 -11.38 3.18
CA SER A 349 -3.84 -10.01 3.47
C SER A 349 -4.50 -9.35 2.26
N TYR A 350 -5.28 -8.30 2.53
CA TYR A 350 -6.11 -7.60 1.56
C TYR A 350 -5.79 -6.12 1.57
N PHE A 351 -5.53 -5.56 0.38
CA PHE A 351 -5.04 -4.18 0.24
C PHE A 351 -5.86 -3.40 -0.78
N SER A 352 -6.39 -2.26 -0.38
CA SER A 352 -7.01 -1.27 -1.27
C SER A 352 -6.71 0.14 -0.77
N GLY A 353 -6.03 0.94 -1.58
CA GLY A 353 -5.60 2.29 -1.19
C GLY A 353 -5.42 3.22 -2.38
N GLY A 354 -4.89 4.39 -2.13
CA GLY A 354 -4.64 5.42 -3.14
C GLY A 354 -3.18 5.53 -3.59
N ASP A 355 -2.33 4.56 -3.23
CA ASP A 355 -0.93 4.47 -3.63
C ASP A 355 -0.46 3.00 -3.63
N ASP A 356 0.83 2.72 -3.47
CA ASP A 356 1.38 1.36 -3.49
C ASP A 356 0.68 0.45 -2.47
N ASN A 357 0.23 -0.74 -2.90
CA ASN A 357 -0.33 -1.71 -1.95
C ASN A 357 0.75 -2.25 -1.01
N ILE A 358 1.94 -2.56 -1.55
CA ILE A 358 3.17 -2.82 -0.81
C ILE A 358 4.32 -2.14 -1.56
N ALA A 359 5.19 -1.43 -0.84
CA ALA A 359 6.40 -0.85 -1.42
C ALA A 359 7.65 -1.19 -0.59
N ILE A 360 8.47 -2.11 -1.07
CA ILE A 360 9.76 -2.44 -0.44
C ILE A 360 10.75 -1.32 -0.77
N LYS A 361 11.30 -0.68 0.25
CA LYS A 361 12.23 0.45 0.12
C LYS A 361 13.57 0.15 0.81
N ALA A 362 14.62 0.76 0.30
CA ALA A 362 15.97 0.66 0.86
C ALA A 362 16.68 2.01 0.71
N HIS A 363 16.65 2.82 1.76
CA HIS A 363 17.19 4.18 1.75
C HIS A 363 18.44 4.34 2.60
N GLY A 364 19.42 5.03 2.07
CA GLY A 364 20.71 5.27 2.73
C GLY A 364 21.80 4.31 2.24
N SER A 365 22.65 4.77 1.33
CA SER A 365 23.69 3.96 0.66
C SER A 365 24.70 3.26 1.62
N THR A 366 24.71 3.61 2.90
CA THR A 366 25.52 2.96 3.96
C THR A 366 24.67 2.07 4.87
N ALA A 367 23.35 2.00 4.69
CA ALA A 367 22.45 1.16 5.45
C ALA A 367 22.53 -0.30 5.00
N SER A 368 21.95 -1.20 5.78
CA SER A 368 21.75 -2.60 5.36
C SER A 368 20.70 -2.69 4.26
N PRO A 369 20.87 -3.60 3.30
CA PRO A 369 19.84 -3.85 2.29
C PRO A 369 18.51 -4.26 2.90
N SER A 370 17.42 -3.92 2.23
CA SER A 370 16.11 -4.51 2.50
C SER A 370 16.09 -5.94 1.96
N SER A 371 15.85 -6.96 2.81
CA SER A 371 16.15 -8.34 2.40
C SER A 371 15.27 -9.41 3.04
N ALA A 372 15.23 -10.58 2.42
CA ALA A 372 14.49 -11.74 2.90
C ALA A 372 12.99 -11.45 3.12
N HIS A 373 12.33 -10.94 2.06
CA HIS A 373 10.91 -10.66 2.07
C HIS A 373 10.11 -11.81 1.46
N ARG A 374 9.00 -12.18 2.09
CA ARG A 374 8.02 -13.14 1.58
C ARG A 374 6.65 -12.50 1.57
N ILE A 375 6.12 -12.29 0.36
CA ILE A 375 4.81 -11.67 0.11
C ILE A 375 3.93 -12.75 -0.54
N VAL A 376 3.07 -13.40 0.23
CA VAL A 376 2.42 -14.64 -0.23
C VAL A 376 0.93 -14.68 0.09
N HIS A 377 0.11 -15.22 -0.82
CA HIS A 377 -1.35 -15.35 -0.67
C HIS A 377 -2.06 -14.03 -0.36
N ASN A 378 -1.73 -12.98 -1.10
CA ASN A 378 -2.31 -11.65 -0.87
C ASN A 378 -3.24 -11.24 -2.02
N HIS A 379 -4.19 -10.35 -1.70
CA HIS A 379 -5.15 -9.81 -2.64
C HIS A 379 -5.06 -8.28 -2.67
N PHE A 380 -4.72 -7.73 -3.84
CA PHE A 380 -4.67 -6.30 -4.09
C PHE A 380 -5.86 -5.87 -4.94
N TYR A 381 -6.40 -4.71 -4.61
CA TYR A 381 -7.48 -4.06 -5.32
C TYR A 381 -7.00 -2.72 -5.87
N TYR A 382 -7.72 -1.63 -5.60
CA TYR A 382 -7.21 -0.30 -5.97
C TYR A 382 -5.84 -0.03 -5.36
N GLY A 383 -4.98 0.62 -6.14
CA GLY A 383 -3.62 0.99 -5.72
C GLY A 383 -2.62 0.89 -6.86
N HIS A 384 -1.34 1.05 -6.52
CA HIS A 384 -0.23 0.99 -7.46
C HIS A 384 0.52 -0.36 -7.39
N GLY A 385 -0.16 -1.43 -6.97
CA GLY A 385 0.32 -2.81 -7.03
C GLY A 385 1.47 -3.16 -6.07
N MET A 386 2.25 -4.15 -6.48
CA MET A 386 3.42 -4.64 -5.76
C MET A 386 4.67 -3.91 -6.24
N SER A 387 5.18 -3.01 -5.44
CA SER A 387 6.31 -2.16 -5.79
C SER A 387 7.59 -2.48 -5.01
N ILE A 388 8.73 -2.32 -5.68
CA ILE A 388 10.06 -2.19 -5.07
C ILE A 388 10.57 -0.80 -5.46
N GLY A 389 11.00 -0.01 -4.47
CA GLY A 389 11.46 1.37 -4.64
C GLY A 389 10.36 2.41 -4.33
N SER A 390 10.61 3.68 -4.71
CA SER A 390 11.68 4.24 -5.54
C SER A 390 13.06 4.34 -4.88
N GLU A 391 13.14 4.38 -3.56
CA GLU A 391 14.40 4.35 -2.82
C GLU A 391 14.97 2.93 -2.85
N THR A 392 16.12 2.72 -3.52
CA THR A 392 16.82 1.43 -3.63
C THR A 392 18.32 1.55 -3.34
N ASP A 393 18.79 2.69 -2.87
CA ASP A 393 20.20 3.02 -2.73
C ASP A 393 20.96 2.17 -1.68
N ALA A 394 20.26 1.59 -0.70
CA ALA A 394 20.85 0.58 0.19
C ALA A 394 20.82 -0.86 -0.38
N GLY A 395 20.14 -1.06 -1.51
CA GLY A 395 19.94 -2.37 -2.13
C GLY A 395 18.71 -3.12 -1.65
N VAL A 396 18.12 -3.92 -2.55
CA VAL A 396 17.01 -4.84 -2.25
C VAL A 396 17.35 -6.22 -2.78
N ASN A 397 17.25 -7.25 -1.94
CA ASN A 397 17.57 -8.61 -2.38
C ASN A 397 16.74 -9.69 -1.66
N GLY A 398 16.60 -10.85 -2.30
CA GLY A 398 15.94 -12.01 -1.68
C GLY A 398 14.45 -11.76 -1.43
N VAL A 399 13.70 -11.35 -2.46
CA VAL A 399 12.26 -11.10 -2.38
C VAL A 399 11.48 -12.20 -3.11
N GLU A 400 10.60 -12.89 -2.40
CA GLU A 400 9.64 -13.85 -2.94
C GLU A 400 8.23 -13.24 -2.92
N ILE A 401 7.62 -13.10 -4.09
CA ILE A 401 6.22 -12.72 -4.26
C ILE A 401 5.51 -13.91 -4.89
N ARG A 402 4.52 -14.50 -4.21
CA ARG A 402 3.87 -15.70 -4.69
C ARG A 402 2.38 -15.72 -4.37
N ASP A 403 1.60 -16.27 -5.31
CA ASP A 403 0.14 -16.37 -5.19
C ASP A 403 -0.48 -15.03 -4.81
N LEU A 404 -0.24 -14.05 -5.68
CA LEU A 404 -0.74 -12.69 -5.55
C LEU A 404 -1.81 -12.42 -6.60
N THR A 405 -2.94 -11.86 -6.18
CA THR A 405 -3.96 -11.37 -7.10
C THR A 405 -4.02 -9.86 -7.10
N ILE A 406 -4.16 -9.25 -8.28
CA ILE A 406 -4.25 -7.80 -8.45
C ILE A 406 -5.45 -7.49 -9.34
N ASP A 407 -6.51 -6.92 -8.76
CA ASP A 407 -7.66 -6.37 -9.50
C ASP A 407 -7.62 -4.85 -9.44
N GLY A 408 -7.14 -4.21 -10.48
CA GLY A 408 -7.00 -2.75 -10.56
C GLY A 408 -8.30 -2.00 -10.76
N HIS A 409 -9.43 -2.71 -10.95
CA HIS A 409 -10.76 -2.12 -11.16
C HIS A 409 -10.79 -1.04 -12.26
N ASP A 410 -9.96 -1.18 -13.30
CA ASP A 410 -9.81 -0.19 -14.38
C ASP A 410 -9.46 1.24 -13.90
N SER A 411 -8.87 1.38 -12.71
CA SER A 411 -8.37 2.66 -12.20
C SER A 411 -7.29 3.22 -13.14
N PRO A 412 -7.26 4.54 -13.38
CA PRO A 412 -6.24 5.16 -14.25
C PRO A 412 -4.82 5.05 -13.68
N ASN A 413 -4.68 4.79 -12.39
CA ASN A 413 -3.40 4.66 -11.68
C ASN A 413 -3.07 3.21 -11.31
N SER A 414 -3.81 2.21 -11.85
CA SER A 414 -3.61 0.80 -11.52
C SER A 414 -2.31 0.25 -12.10
N VAL A 415 -1.51 -0.36 -11.25
CA VAL A 415 -0.25 -1.02 -11.57
C VAL A 415 -0.28 -2.46 -11.05
N GLY A 416 0.35 -3.37 -11.78
CA GLY A 416 0.51 -4.76 -11.36
C GLY A 416 1.76 -4.95 -10.49
N ILE A 417 2.85 -5.39 -11.10
CA ILE A 417 4.16 -5.54 -10.44
C ILE A 417 5.12 -4.46 -10.94
N ARG A 418 5.89 -3.88 -10.02
CA ARG A 418 6.74 -2.74 -10.35
C ARG A 418 8.08 -2.76 -9.61
N ILE A 419 9.17 -2.48 -10.35
CA ILE A 419 10.45 -2.04 -9.78
C ILE A 419 10.72 -0.65 -10.35
N LYS A 420 10.84 0.33 -9.49
CA LYS A 420 11.05 1.75 -9.86
C LYS A 420 12.21 2.33 -9.09
N SER A 421 13.08 3.11 -9.75
CA SER A 421 14.13 3.88 -9.09
C SER A 421 14.59 5.04 -10.00
N ASP A 422 15.55 5.81 -9.55
CA ASP A 422 16.21 6.83 -10.34
C ASP A 422 17.67 6.99 -9.91
N ASP A 423 18.44 7.76 -10.66
CA ASP A 423 19.87 7.93 -10.44
C ASP A 423 20.25 8.88 -9.29
N GLY A 424 19.30 9.30 -8.48
CA GLY A 424 19.50 10.03 -7.23
C GLY A 424 19.24 9.17 -5.99
N ARG A 425 18.67 7.95 -6.17
CA ARG A 425 18.35 7.01 -5.07
C ARG A 425 18.37 5.56 -5.52
N GLY A 426 19.09 5.27 -6.59
CA GLY A 426 19.25 3.95 -7.15
C GLY A 426 20.32 3.13 -6.45
N GLY A 427 20.20 1.83 -6.58
CA GLY A 427 21.11 0.81 -6.10
C GLY A 427 20.79 -0.53 -6.71
N GLU A 428 21.40 -1.58 -6.20
CA GLU A 428 21.22 -2.93 -6.70
C GLU A 428 19.89 -3.53 -6.24
N VAL A 429 19.07 -4.01 -7.18
CA VAL A 429 17.84 -4.78 -6.93
C VAL A 429 18.00 -6.13 -7.59
N LYS A 430 18.12 -7.19 -6.77
CA LYS A 430 18.42 -8.54 -7.27
C LYS A 430 17.75 -9.65 -6.49
N ASP A 431 17.78 -10.86 -7.06
CA ASP A 431 17.17 -12.07 -6.46
C ASP A 431 15.68 -11.85 -6.14
N ILE A 432 14.94 -11.38 -7.15
CA ILE A 432 13.50 -11.10 -7.04
C ILE A 432 12.73 -12.16 -7.80
N ARG A 433 11.79 -12.80 -7.13
CA ARG A 433 10.98 -13.90 -7.68
C ARG A 433 9.50 -13.60 -7.58
N TYR A 434 8.83 -13.54 -8.73
CA TYR A 434 7.38 -13.47 -8.85
C TYR A 434 6.86 -14.82 -9.32
N GLN A 435 5.91 -15.41 -8.60
CA GLN A 435 5.39 -16.74 -8.90
C GLN A 435 3.88 -16.79 -8.74
N GLN A 436 3.18 -17.37 -9.74
CA GLN A 436 1.72 -17.55 -9.70
C GLN A 436 0.96 -16.24 -9.42
N ILE A 437 1.13 -15.29 -10.31
CA ILE A 437 0.50 -13.95 -10.20
C ILE A 437 -0.71 -13.89 -11.13
N CYS A 438 -1.87 -13.49 -10.61
CA CYS A 438 -3.08 -13.23 -11.35
C CYS A 438 -3.40 -11.73 -11.37
N VAL A 439 -3.58 -11.17 -12.56
CA VAL A 439 -3.84 -9.75 -12.76
C VAL A 439 -5.09 -9.56 -13.62
N ARG A 440 -5.88 -8.52 -13.35
CA ARG A 440 -6.95 -8.04 -14.22
C ARG A 440 -7.26 -6.57 -13.99
N ASN A 441 -7.88 -5.94 -14.99
CA ASN A 441 -8.35 -4.54 -14.91
C ASN A 441 -7.23 -3.56 -14.52
N VAL A 442 -6.00 -3.79 -15.02
CA VAL A 442 -4.81 -3.02 -14.71
C VAL A 442 -4.33 -2.27 -15.94
N LYS A 443 -3.97 -1.00 -15.77
CA LYS A 443 -3.42 -0.16 -16.85
C LYS A 443 -1.98 -0.53 -17.17
N GLU A 444 -1.17 -0.78 -16.17
CA GLU A 444 0.27 -1.04 -16.28
C GLU A 444 0.64 -2.35 -15.56
N PRO A 445 0.46 -3.52 -16.22
CA PRO A 445 0.68 -4.82 -15.58
C PRO A 445 2.11 -5.06 -15.08
N MET A 446 3.11 -4.54 -15.80
CA MET A 446 4.52 -4.70 -15.45
C MET A 446 5.33 -3.45 -15.76
N ILE A 447 6.03 -2.93 -14.75
CA ILE A 447 6.92 -1.78 -14.86
C ILE A 447 8.27 -2.11 -14.21
N PHE A 448 9.34 -2.06 -14.98
CA PHE A 448 10.72 -2.12 -14.53
C PHE A 448 11.42 -0.88 -15.06
N ASP A 449 11.52 0.18 -14.23
CA ASP A 449 11.91 1.50 -14.70
C ASP A 449 12.96 2.19 -13.78
N PRO A 450 14.21 2.31 -14.23
CA PRO A 450 15.28 3.00 -13.50
C PRO A 450 15.26 4.52 -13.71
N TYR A 451 14.21 5.08 -14.32
CA TYR A 451 14.08 6.50 -14.65
C TYR A 451 12.82 7.12 -14.06
N TYR A 452 12.39 6.61 -12.91
CA TYR A 452 11.14 7.02 -12.26
C TYR A 452 11.03 8.52 -12.01
N SER A 453 12.14 9.16 -11.63
CA SER A 453 12.28 10.62 -11.57
C SER A 453 13.69 11.03 -12.03
N SER A 454 13.94 12.34 -12.11
CA SER A 454 15.28 12.85 -12.39
C SER A 454 16.06 12.95 -11.09
N GLY A 455 17.23 12.32 -11.02
CA GLY A 455 18.16 12.38 -9.90
C GLY A 455 19.39 13.25 -10.19
N ASN A 456 20.41 13.06 -9.37
CA ASN A 456 21.67 13.78 -9.47
C ASN A 456 22.81 12.95 -10.07
N HIS A 457 22.51 11.80 -10.65
CA HIS A 457 23.41 10.84 -11.29
C HIS A 457 24.52 10.29 -10.38
N THR A 458 24.24 10.15 -9.09
CA THR A 458 25.23 9.67 -8.11
C THR A 458 24.95 8.27 -7.58
N LEU A 459 23.69 7.82 -7.65
CA LEU A 459 23.22 6.53 -7.15
C LEU A 459 22.53 5.79 -8.31
N ILE A 460 23.25 4.89 -8.95
CA ILE A 460 22.85 4.30 -10.23
C ILE A 460 22.01 3.03 -10.00
N PRO A 461 20.79 2.95 -10.55
CA PRO A 461 19.98 1.74 -10.48
C PRO A 461 20.62 0.58 -11.24
N ASP A 462 20.54 -0.63 -10.65
CA ASP A 462 20.97 -1.88 -11.27
C ASP A 462 19.96 -3.00 -10.94
N PHE A 463 19.18 -3.42 -11.94
CA PHE A 463 18.10 -4.40 -11.78
C PHE A 463 18.48 -5.70 -12.50
N HIS A 464 18.76 -6.77 -11.75
CA HIS A 464 19.14 -8.05 -12.34
C HIS A 464 18.71 -9.24 -11.49
N ASP A 465 18.87 -10.45 -12.02
CA ASP A 465 18.46 -11.69 -11.36
C ASP A 465 16.98 -11.68 -10.94
N ILE A 466 16.13 -11.19 -11.82
CA ILE A 466 14.68 -11.09 -11.65
C ILE A 466 14.04 -12.26 -12.40
N THR A 467 13.13 -12.97 -11.74
CA THR A 467 12.39 -14.08 -12.34
C THR A 467 10.89 -13.88 -12.17
N ILE A 468 10.15 -14.01 -13.27
CA ILE A 468 8.68 -14.10 -13.27
C ILE A 468 8.31 -15.49 -13.78
N SER A 469 7.74 -16.34 -12.93
CA SER A 469 7.35 -17.71 -13.26
C SER A 469 5.86 -17.93 -12.95
N GLY A 470 5.05 -17.93 -14.01
CA GLY A 470 3.59 -17.99 -13.90
C GLY A 470 2.99 -16.62 -13.58
N PHE A 471 2.71 -15.88 -14.62
CA PHE A 471 1.97 -14.62 -14.58
C PHE A 471 0.84 -14.69 -15.61
N HIS A 472 -0.39 -14.39 -15.19
CA HIS A 472 -1.53 -14.36 -16.07
C HIS A 472 -2.33 -13.08 -15.89
N ASP A 473 -2.35 -12.25 -16.93
CA ASP A 473 -3.22 -11.08 -17.03
C ASP A 473 -4.45 -11.43 -17.85
N THR A 474 -5.59 -11.47 -17.20
CA THR A 474 -6.87 -11.76 -17.86
C THR A 474 -7.47 -10.55 -18.57
N GLY A 475 -6.73 -9.44 -18.60
CA GLY A 475 -7.03 -8.24 -19.36
C GLY A 475 -7.92 -7.23 -18.64
N SER A 476 -8.16 -6.13 -19.33
CA SER A 476 -8.96 -5.00 -18.87
C SER A 476 -9.92 -4.60 -19.98
N ALA A 477 -11.18 -4.30 -19.62
CA ALA A 477 -12.14 -3.76 -20.58
C ALA A 477 -11.72 -2.36 -21.07
N ARG A 478 -11.01 -1.60 -20.24
CA ARG A 478 -10.57 -0.24 -20.53
C ARG A 478 -9.20 -0.19 -21.21
N TYR A 479 -8.26 -1.04 -20.80
CA TYR A 479 -6.84 -0.96 -21.18
C TYR A 479 -6.35 -2.15 -22.01
N GLY A 480 -7.20 -3.16 -22.26
CA GLY A 480 -6.79 -4.38 -22.95
C GLY A 480 -5.73 -5.14 -22.17
N GLY A 481 -4.57 -5.40 -22.76
CA GLY A 481 -3.41 -6.01 -22.10
C GLY A 481 -2.49 -5.01 -21.39
N GLY A 482 -2.89 -3.73 -21.34
CA GLY A 482 -2.15 -2.69 -20.65
C GLY A 482 -0.86 -2.24 -21.33
N VAL A 483 -0.05 -1.51 -20.57
CA VAL A 483 1.26 -0.98 -21.01
C VAL A 483 2.37 -1.69 -20.24
N LEU A 484 3.37 -2.17 -20.95
CA LEU A 484 4.57 -2.79 -20.37
C LEU A 484 5.75 -1.84 -20.43
N THR A 485 6.54 -1.78 -19.36
CA THR A 485 7.82 -1.05 -19.32
C THR A 485 8.92 -1.97 -18.80
N PHE A 486 9.96 -2.17 -19.63
CA PHE A 486 11.16 -2.94 -19.28
C PHE A 486 12.38 -2.13 -19.70
N ASN A 487 12.99 -1.41 -18.76
CA ASN A 487 14.14 -0.57 -19.01
C ASN A 487 15.31 -0.96 -18.11
N GLY A 488 16.49 -1.13 -18.67
CA GLY A 488 17.77 -1.03 -17.98
C GLY A 488 18.27 0.41 -17.98
N TYR A 489 19.20 0.73 -17.09
CA TYR A 489 19.80 2.06 -17.02
C TYR A 489 20.88 2.24 -18.11
N ASP A 490 20.85 3.37 -18.83
CA ASP A 490 21.84 3.72 -19.83
C ASP A 490 21.93 5.26 -19.98
N LEU A 491 22.67 5.88 -19.11
CA LEU A 491 22.93 7.33 -19.16
C LEU A 491 24.38 7.63 -18.72
N ASN A 492 24.93 8.71 -19.27
CA ASN A 492 26.24 9.25 -18.87
C ASN A 492 27.40 8.25 -18.98
N GLY A 493 27.32 7.31 -19.93
CA GLY A 493 28.34 6.28 -20.15
C GLY A 493 28.31 5.13 -19.16
N ILE A 494 27.28 5.05 -18.30
CA ILE A 494 27.03 3.93 -17.38
C ILE A 494 25.87 3.12 -17.94
N THR A 495 26.07 1.83 -18.07
CA THR A 495 25.07 0.89 -18.61
C THR A 495 24.87 -0.26 -17.65
N ASN A 496 23.67 -0.34 -17.02
CA ASN A 496 23.21 -1.47 -16.23
C ASN A 496 22.01 -2.09 -16.92
N MET A 497 22.21 -3.28 -17.50
CA MET A 497 21.13 -3.98 -18.20
C MET A 497 20.12 -4.55 -17.22
N LEU A 498 18.84 -4.31 -17.46
CA LEU A 498 17.78 -5.10 -16.83
C LEU A 498 17.91 -6.56 -17.27
N LYS A 499 18.20 -7.48 -16.35
CA LYS A 499 18.27 -8.93 -16.62
C LYS A 499 17.09 -9.63 -15.97
N ILE A 500 16.19 -10.15 -16.82
CA ILE A 500 14.94 -10.74 -16.38
C ILE A 500 14.63 -12.04 -17.09
N SER A 501 14.22 -13.05 -16.31
CA SER A 501 13.76 -14.35 -16.79
C SER A 501 12.24 -14.43 -16.74
N LEU A 502 11.62 -14.78 -17.86
CA LEU A 502 10.17 -14.89 -18.02
C LEU A 502 9.80 -16.32 -18.38
N ASP A 503 9.02 -16.97 -17.53
CA ASP A 503 8.55 -18.34 -17.68
C ASP A 503 7.03 -18.39 -17.47
N ASN A 504 6.28 -18.78 -18.51
CA ASN A 504 4.81 -18.85 -18.46
C ASN A 504 4.14 -17.51 -18.11
N VAL A 505 4.41 -16.48 -18.93
CA VAL A 505 3.86 -15.11 -18.79
C VAL A 505 2.85 -14.88 -19.89
N ILE A 506 1.57 -14.89 -19.53
CA ILE A 506 0.44 -14.91 -20.46
C ILE A 506 -0.45 -13.69 -20.24
N PHE A 507 -0.86 -13.09 -21.33
CA PHE A 507 -1.86 -12.02 -21.39
C PHE A 507 -3.01 -12.51 -22.29
N ASP A 508 -4.25 -12.48 -21.83
CA ASP A 508 -5.40 -12.81 -22.69
C ASP A 508 -5.55 -11.80 -23.83
N SER A 509 -5.16 -10.55 -23.59
CA SER A 509 -5.01 -9.51 -24.59
C SER A 509 -3.53 -9.12 -24.69
N ALA A 510 -2.78 -9.79 -25.56
CA ALA A 510 -1.33 -9.64 -25.63
C ALA A 510 -0.89 -8.20 -25.90
N PRO A 511 -0.15 -7.54 -25.02
CA PRO A 511 0.33 -6.18 -25.21
C PRO A 511 1.57 -6.15 -26.11
N THR A 512 1.91 -4.94 -26.55
CA THR A 512 3.17 -4.67 -27.26
C THR A 512 4.06 -3.81 -26.39
N LEU A 513 5.26 -4.28 -26.06
CA LEU A 513 6.28 -3.51 -25.38
C LEU A 513 6.73 -2.36 -26.29
N SER A 514 6.46 -1.13 -25.89
CA SER A 514 6.74 0.08 -26.67
C SER A 514 7.82 0.97 -26.04
N ASN A 515 8.29 0.66 -24.83
CA ASN A 515 9.22 1.48 -24.06
C ASN A 515 8.81 2.94 -23.91
N THR A 516 7.53 3.17 -23.74
CA THR A 516 7.06 4.47 -23.28
C THR A 516 7.54 4.66 -21.85
N ARG A 517 8.27 5.74 -21.61
CA ARG A 517 8.74 6.07 -20.27
C ARG A 517 7.64 6.53 -19.35
N HIS A 518 7.75 6.13 -18.10
CA HIS A 518 7.11 6.81 -16.99
C HIS A 518 7.82 8.16 -16.76
N ASN A 519 7.08 9.27 -16.66
CA ASN A 519 7.57 10.65 -16.38
C ASN A 519 8.47 11.37 -17.40
N GLY A 520 8.25 11.17 -18.71
CA GLY A 520 8.68 12.17 -19.72
C GLY A 520 10.18 12.39 -19.92
N GLY A 521 11.04 11.51 -19.42
CA GLY A 521 12.46 11.55 -19.72
C GLY A 521 12.78 11.13 -21.17
N PRO A 522 14.04 11.17 -21.65
CA PRO A 522 14.40 10.72 -22.99
C PRO A 522 13.94 9.27 -23.18
N THR A 523 13.49 8.87 -24.35
CA THR A 523 13.18 7.47 -24.65
C THR A 523 14.51 6.72 -24.73
N PRO A 524 14.97 6.00 -23.71
CA PRO A 524 16.17 5.24 -23.83
C PRO A 524 15.90 4.01 -24.68
N PRO A 525 16.93 3.40 -25.27
CA PRO A 525 16.85 2.01 -25.60
C PRO A 525 16.47 1.21 -24.36
N SER A 526 15.70 0.14 -24.51
CA SER A 526 15.29 -0.70 -23.37
C SER A 526 16.45 -1.20 -22.53
N ASN A 527 17.58 -1.43 -23.15
CA ASN A 527 18.76 -1.99 -22.48
C ASN A 527 18.42 -3.19 -21.59
N THR A 528 17.69 -4.15 -22.17
CA THR A 528 17.09 -5.27 -21.42
C THR A 528 17.54 -6.60 -22.02
N GLN A 529 17.90 -7.52 -21.15
CA GLN A 529 18.17 -8.92 -21.49
C GLN A 529 17.03 -9.80 -20.96
N PHE A 530 16.26 -10.36 -21.89
CA PHE A 530 15.25 -11.35 -21.57
C PHE A 530 15.81 -12.77 -21.72
N THR A 531 15.52 -13.63 -20.74
CA THR A 531 15.57 -15.09 -20.86
C THR A 531 14.14 -15.59 -20.88
N ILE A 532 13.69 -16.18 -22.00
CA ILE A 532 12.30 -16.61 -22.18
C ILE A 532 12.18 -18.12 -22.15
N GLY A 533 11.24 -18.61 -21.38
CA GLY A 533 10.90 -20.03 -21.28
C GLY A 533 11.37 -20.68 -19.97
N PRO A 534 11.09 -21.98 -19.78
CA PRO A 534 10.51 -22.89 -20.79
C PRO A 534 9.00 -22.71 -21.05
N GLY A 535 8.22 -22.02 -20.23
CA GLY A 535 6.82 -21.75 -20.49
C GLY A 535 6.63 -20.58 -21.47
N ARG A 536 5.47 -20.55 -22.12
CA ARG A 536 5.14 -19.56 -23.15
C ARG A 536 5.14 -18.13 -22.60
N VAL A 537 5.58 -17.17 -23.44
CA VAL A 537 5.48 -15.72 -23.21
C VAL A 537 4.86 -15.11 -24.47
N ASN A 538 3.80 -14.31 -24.36
CA ASN A 538 3.02 -13.90 -25.52
C ASN A 538 2.91 -12.39 -25.79
N PHE A 539 3.63 -11.53 -25.07
CA PHE A 539 3.74 -10.12 -25.50
C PHE A 539 4.71 -9.97 -26.69
N THR A 540 4.56 -8.89 -27.43
CA THR A 540 5.43 -8.57 -28.57
C THR A 540 6.31 -7.36 -28.27
N ILE A 541 7.43 -7.23 -28.97
CA ILE A 541 8.35 -6.09 -28.83
C ILE A 541 8.23 -5.23 -30.10
N ALA A 542 7.85 -3.96 -29.94
CA ALA A 542 7.78 -3.03 -31.06
C ALA A 542 9.18 -2.79 -31.67
N PRO A 543 9.31 -2.60 -32.97
CA PRO A 543 10.62 -2.30 -33.61
C PRO A 543 11.31 -1.07 -32.98
N SER A 544 10.56 -0.07 -32.56
CA SER A 544 11.08 1.14 -31.88
C SER A 544 11.66 0.85 -30.51
N ALA A 545 11.24 -0.25 -29.86
CA ALA A 545 11.67 -0.67 -28.54
C ALA A 545 12.73 -1.78 -28.56
N SER A 546 13.13 -2.25 -29.75
CA SER A 546 14.07 -3.38 -29.90
C SER A 546 15.55 -2.99 -29.79
N ASN A 547 15.88 -1.71 -29.70
CA ASN A 547 17.26 -1.25 -29.53
C ASN A 547 17.81 -1.71 -28.19
N ASN A 548 18.98 -2.37 -28.21
CA ASN A 548 19.65 -2.93 -27.03
C ASN A 548 18.78 -3.94 -26.23
N VAL A 549 17.85 -4.62 -26.91
CA VAL A 549 17.12 -5.75 -26.34
C VAL A 549 17.76 -7.04 -26.85
N THR A 550 18.15 -7.92 -25.93
CA THR A 550 18.59 -9.27 -26.25
C THR A 550 17.58 -10.28 -25.73
N VAL A 551 17.31 -11.31 -26.53
CA VAL A 551 16.39 -12.37 -26.18
C VAL A 551 17.09 -13.72 -26.31
N ALA A 552 17.25 -14.40 -25.19
CA ALA A 552 17.65 -15.82 -25.15
C ALA A 552 16.40 -16.67 -24.90
N THR A 553 16.19 -17.70 -25.69
CA THR A 553 15.05 -18.61 -25.55
C THR A 553 15.50 -19.96 -25.04
N VAL A 554 14.86 -20.43 -23.96
CA VAL A 554 14.97 -21.79 -23.47
C VAL A 554 13.95 -22.65 -24.24
N GLN A 555 14.24 -23.92 -24.44
CA GLN A 555 13.34 -24.81 -25.17
C GLN A 555 11.92 -24.78 -24.55
N GLU A 556 10.94 -24.42 -25.36
CA GLU A 556 9.55 -24.26 -24.94
C GLU A 556 8.93 -25.60 -24.48
N ASN A 557 8.13 -25.56 -23.43
CA ASN A 557 7.27 -26.65 -23.01
C ASN A 557 5.80 -26.19 -22.98
N SER A 558 4.88 -27.15 -22.99
CA SER A 558 3.44 -26.91 -23.06
C SER A 558 2.81 -26.61 -21.69
N ARG A 559 3.41 -25.77 -20.86
CA ARG A 559 2.80 -25.35 -19.60
C ARG A 559 1.50 -24.60 -19.84
N GLN A 560 0.47 -24.91 -19.04
CA GLN A 560 -0.75 -24.14 -19.05
C GLN A 560 -0.54 -22.79 -18.34
N PRO A 561 -1.27 -21.72 -18.74
CA PRO A 561 -1.33 -20.49 -17.97
C PRO A 561 -1.69 -20.75 -16.51
N VAL A 562 -1.32 -19.83 -15.62
CA VAL A 562 -1.83 -19.83 -14.23
C VAL A 562 -3.35 -19.76 -14.28
N ASP A 563 -4.03 -20.64 -13.55
CA ASP A 563 -5.49 -20.61 -13.45
C ASP A 563 -5.93 -19.47 -12.51
N CYS A 564 -6.43 -18.40 -13.09
CA CYS A 564 -6.94 -17.24 -12.37
C CYS A 564 -8.47 -17.23 -12.21
N SER A 565 -9.16 -18.30 -12.61
CA SER A 565 -10.64 -18.34 -12.65
C SER A 565 -11.32 -18.15 -11.29
N GLN A 566 -10.65 -18.54 -10.20
CA GLN A 566 -11.13 -18.39 -8.81
C GLN A 566 -10.21 -17.50 -7.96
N ALA A 567 -9.26 -16.80 -8.56
CA ALA A 567 -8.25 -16.05 -7.84
C ALA A 567 -8.79 -14.73 -7.24
N PHE A 568 -9.73 -14.10 -7.92
CA PHE A 568 -10.24 -12.78 -7.55
C PHE A 568 -11.43 -12.88 -6.61
N VAL A 569 -11.18 -12.69 -5.32
CA VAL A 569 -12.20 -12.74 -4.27
C VAL A 569 -12.68 -11.33 -3.88
N PRO A 570 -13.89 -11.16 -3.34
CA PRO A 570 -14.35 -9.87 -2.81
C PRO A 570 -13.51 -9.40 -1.63
N PHE A 571 -13.36 -8.08 -1.47
CA PHE A 571 -12.72 -7.51 -0.28
C PHE A 571 -13.55 -7.85 0.98
N PRO A 572 -12.95 -8.44 2.02
CA PRO A 572 -13.69 -8.99 3.17
C PRO A 572 -14.06 -7.90 4.19
N SER A 573 -14.82 -6.89 3.80
CA SER A 573 -15.32 -5.84 4.68
C SER A 573 -16.60 -5.22 4.15
N SER A 574 -17.60 -5.07 5.00
CA SER A 574 -18.83 -4.34 4.70
C SER A 574 -18.64 -2.82 4.56
N ALA A 575 -17.46 -2.31 4.96
CA ALA A 575 -17.08 -0.91 4.78
C ALA A 575 -16.49 -0.64 3.38
N SER A 576 -16.34 -1.68 2.54
CA SER A 576 -15.81 -1.54 1.19
C SER A 576 -16.81 -0.87 0.25
N PRO A 577 -16.38 0.14 -0.51
CA PRO A 577 -17.20 0.78 -1.55
C PRO A 577 -17.34 -0.05 -2.84
N PHE A 578 -16.65 -1.20 -3.00
CA PHE A 578 -16.63 -2.00 -4.23
C PHE A 578 -16.90 -3.49 -3.99
#